data_df63ed8950d569365369123cc88169e0
#
_entry.id   df63ed8950d569365369123cc88169e0
#
_cell.length_a   1.000
_cell.length_b   1.000
_cell.length_c   1.000
_cell.angle_alpha   90.00
_cell.angle_beta   90.00
_cell.angle_gamma   90.00
#
_symmetry.space_group_name_H-M   'P 1'
#
loop_
_entity.id
_entity.type
_entity.pdbx_description
1 polymer ?
#
loop_
_entity_poly.entity_id
_entity_poly.type
_entity_poly.pdbx_seq_one_letter_code
_entity_poly.pdbx_strand_id
1 'polypeptide(L)'
;ISFMLLMIFVLGIASVLTYYRMSALLQTNAEKHISQTAMQANGRLDALIAQINTLTTQVATDAYVQRLLLAEVQGKETPFSSRQSLLPLFSDYQAYVTGIKSLELYTNDYRRLFPLNETQLIDTIDSEWINAANWGKGSLVWIGIDPRDPSTVLALRRVSLLDRWFSSGGYLMV
;
A
#
# COMPACT_ATOMS: atom_id res chain seq x y z
N ILE A 1 -16.30 -69.78 17.14
CA ILE A 1 -17.08 -68.94 16.23
C ILE A 1 -17.57 -67.68 16.96
N SER A 2 -18.20 -67.83 18.17
CA SER A 2 -18.75 -66.71 18.95
C SER A 2 -17.68 -65.65 19.35
N PHE A 3 -16.48 -66.04 19.70
CA PHE A 3 -15.40 -65.11 20.04
C PHE A 3 -14.88 -64.28 18.84
N MET A 4 -14.78 -64.85 17.66
CA MET A 4 -14.38 -64.16 16.47
C MET A 4 -15.40 -63.07 16.05
N LEU A 5 -16.68 -63.34 16.16
CA LEU A 5 -17.76 -62.40 15.89
C LEU A 5 -17.71 -61.23 16.87
N LEU A 6 -17.46 -61.46 18.14
CA LEU A 6 -17.33 -60.44 19.17
C LEU A 6 -16.12 -59.54 18.90
N MET A 7 -14.97 -60.10 18.51
CA MET A 7 -13.78 -59.33 18.14
C MET A 7 -14.02 -58.42 16.92
N ILE A 8 -14.66 -58.95 15.87
CA ILE A 8 -14.99 -58.15 14.67
C ILE A 8 -15.93 -57.01 15.04
N PHE A 9 -16.91 -57.21 15.89
CA PHE A 9 -17.86 -56.20 16.33
C PHE A 9 -17.16 -55.08 17.13
N VAL A 10 -16.26 -55.45 18.09
CA VAL A 10 -15.48 -54.47 18.86
C VAL A 10 -14.54 -53.66 18.00
N LEU A 11 -13.86 -54.29 17.04
CA LEU A 11 -12.97 -53.60 16.08
C LEU A 11 -13.76 -52.68 15.16
N GLY A 12 -14.96 -53.08 14.71
CA GLY A 12 -15.84 -52.26 13.94
C GLY A 12 -16.26 -50.98 14.66
N ILE A 13 -16.69 -51.10 15.92
CA ILE A 13 -17.06 -49.95 16.74
C ILE A 13 -15.84 -49.03 16.96
N ALA A 14 -14.70 -49.58 17.30
CA ALA A 14 -13.46 -48.82 17.51
C ALA A 14 -13.03 -48.05 16.23
N SER A 15 -13.13 -48.68 15.07
CA SER A 15 -12.83 -48.06 13.78
C SER A 15 -13.77 -46.90 13.45
N VAL A 16 -15.06 -47.06 13.67
CA VAL A 16 -16.08 -46.00 13.44
C VAL A 16 -15.83 -44.83 14.41
N LEU A 17 -15.61 -45.07 15.66
CA LEU A 17 -15.33 -44.01 16.66
C LEU A 17 -14.04 -43.26 16.33
N THR A 18 -13.00 -43.98 15.90
CA THR A 18 -11.71 -43.39 15.52
C THR A 18 -11.88 -42.53 14.28
N TYR A 19 -12.64 -43.00 13.26
CA TYR A 19 -12.94 -42.24 12.06
C TYR A 19 -13.68 -40.92 12.36
N TYR A 20 -14.72 -40.94 13.19
CA TYR A 20 -15.44 -39.74 13.60
C TYR A 20 -14.57 -38.76 14.36
N ARG A 21 -13.75 -39.22 15.28
CA ARG A 21 -12.82 -38.35 16.02
C ARG A 21 -11.75 -37.77 15.13
N MET A 22 -11.18 -38.55 14.20
CA MET A 22 -10.19 -38.08 13.26
C MET A 22 -10.75 -37.06 12.30
N SER A 23 -11.96 -37.30 11.77
CA SER A 23 -12.65 -36.38 10.88
C SER A 23 -12.92 -35.02 11.57
N ALA A 24 -13.44 -35.06 12.80
CA ALA A 24 -13.67 -33.85 13.59
C ALA A 24 -12.37 -33.07 13.89
N LEU A 25 -11.30 -33.77 14.26
CA LEU A 25 -9.99 -33.17 14.49
C LEU A 25 -9.39 -32.54 13.22
N LEU A 26 -9.51 -33.21 12.08
CA LEU A 26 -9.04 -32.68 10.81
C LEU A 26 -9.81 -31.42 10.40
N GLN A 27 -11.11 -31.42 10.57
CA GLN A 27 -11.95 -30.25 10.26
C GLN A 27 -11.62 -29.07 11.17
N THR A 28 -11.54 -29.29 12.49
CA THR A 28 -11.15 -28.23 13.44
C THR A 28 -9.75 -27.69 13.18
N ASN A 29 -8.79 -28.54 12.85
CA ASN A 29 -7.44 -28.13 12.50
C ASN A 29 -7.41 -27.32 11.19
N ALA A 30 -8.17 -27.76 10.16
CA ALA A 30 -8.27 -27.05 8.90
C ALA A 30 -8.86 -25.64 9.09
N GLU A 31 -9.96 -25.52 9.83
CA GLU A 31 -10.57 -24.22 10.16
C GLU A 31 -9.62 -23.31 10.93
N LYS A 32 -8.90 -23.86 11.91
CA LYS A 32 -7.89 -23.12 12.67
C LYS A 32 -6.75 -22.63 11.80
N HIS A 33 -6.23 -23.47 10.91
CA HIS A 33 -5.16 -23.09 9.98
C HIS A 33 -5.61 -22.02 8.99
N ILE A 34 -6.81 -22.11 8.44
CA ILE A 34 -7.39 -21.08 7.55
C ILE A 34 -7.51 -19.77 8.31
N SER A 35 -8.09 -19.78 9.50
CA SER A 35 -8.23 -18.58 10.33
C SER A 35 -6.87 -17.94 10.68
N GLN A 36 -5.88 -18.74 11.06
CA GLN A 36 -4.53 -18.26 11.35
C GLN A 36 -3.87 -17.65 10.10
N THR A 37 -3.99 -18.31 8.96
CA THR A 37 -3.45 -17.81 7.70
C THR A 37 -4.11 -16.48 7.29
N ALA A 38 -5.43 -16.38 7.43
CA ALA A 38 -6.18 -15.16 7.16
C ALA A 38 -5.74 -14.01 8.09
N MET A 39 -5.60 -14.27 9.39
CA MET A 39 -5.09 -13.27 10.34
C MET A 39 -3.67 -12.82 10.04
N GLN A 40 -2.78 -13.74 9.65
CA GLN A 40 -1.40 -13.41 9.25
C GLN A 40 -1.38 -12.58 7.96
N ALA A 41 -2.21 -12.91 6.97
CA ALA A 41 -2.32 -12.15 5.73
C ALA A 41 -2.82 -10.73 6.00
N ASN A 42 -3.84 -10.58 6.85
CA ASN A 42 -4.36 -9.28 7.25
C ASN A 42 -3.32 -8.45 7.99
N GLY A 43 -2.61 -9.04 8.96
CA GLY A 43 -1.54 -8.35 9.68
C GLY A 43 -0.37 -7.91 8.78
N ARG A 44 -0.04 -8.69 7.74
CA ARG A 44 0.96 -8.29 6.74
C ARG A 44 0.47 -7.13 5.89
N LEU A 45 -0.80 -7.13 5.50
CA LEU A 45 -1.40 -6.03 4.73
C LEU A 45 -1.41 -4.73 5.55
N ASP A 46 -1.84 -4.79 6.81
CA ASP A 46 -1.84 -3.65 7.71
C ASP A 46 -0.42 -3.07 7.91
N ALA A 47 0.57 -3.94 8.07
CA ALA A 47 1.98 -3.53 8.18
C ALA A 47 2.48 -2.84 6.91
N LEU A 48 2.12 -3.35 5.72
CA LEU A 48 2.48 -2.76 4.44
C LEU A 48 1.83 -1.37 4.27
N ILE A 49 0.56 -1.25 4.57
CA ILE A 49 -0.17 0.02 4.54
C ILE A 49 0.49 1.06 5.47
N ALA A 50 0.83 0.66 6.69
CA ALA A 50 1.51 1.53 7.64
C ALA A 50 2.90 1.94 7.14
N GLN A 51 3.65 1.03 6.52
CA GLN A 51 4.96 1.30 5.95
C GLN A 51 4.90 2.29 4.78
N ILE A 52 3.94 2.12 3.86
CA ILE A 52 3.70 3.05 2.75
C ILE A 52 3.29 4.43 3.27
N ASN A 53 2.41 4.48 4.28
CA ASN A 53 2.01 5.73 4.90
C ASN A 53 3.21 6.46 5.55
N THR A 54 4.07 5.74 6.25
CA THR A 54 5.30 6.29 6.87
C THR A 54 6.25 6.81 5.80
N LEU A 55 6.53 6.03 4.76
CA LEU A 55 7.42 6.44 3.68
C LEU A 55 6.91 7.67 2.95
N THR A 56 5.63 7.68 2.56
CA THR A 56 5.04 8.85 1.87
C THR A 56 5.02 10.09 2.75
N THR A 57 4.94 9.93 4.08
CA THR A 57 5.11 11.04 5.03
C THR A 57 6.55 11.54 5.04
N GLN A 58 7.53 10.64 5.08
CA GLN A 58 8.95 11.01 5.03
C GLN A 58 9.28 11.77 3.75
N VAL A 59 8.84 11.27 2.59
CA VAL A 59 9.01 11.97 1.31
C VAL A 59 8.34 13.35 1.32
N ALA A 60 7.11 13.43 1.80
CA ALA A 60 6.37 14.68 1.86
C ALA A 60 7.00 15.74 2.79
N THR A 61 7.70 15.31 3.84
CA THR A 61 8.38 16.19 4.80
C THR A 61 9.88 16.35 4.52
N ASP A 62 10.41 15.70 3.50
CA ASP A 62 11.80 15.82 3.12
C ASP A 62 12.16 17.26 2.75
N ALA A 63 13.26 17.75 3.29
CA ALA A 63 13.68 19.16 3.15
C ALA A 63 13.95 19.54 1.69
N TYR A 64 14.40 18.60 0.85
CA TYR A 64 14.64 18.86 -0.56
C TYR A 64 13.33 18.93 -1.34
N VAL A 65 12.41 17.99 -1.13
CA VAL A 65 11.07 17.98 -1.71
C VAL A 65 10.31 19.26 -1.33
N GLN A 66 10.34 19.64 -0.07
CA GLN A 66 9.70 20.87 0.45
C GLN A 66 10.25 22.13 -0.23
N ARG A 67 11.58 22.23 -0.41
CA ARG A 67 12.19 23.38 -1.10
C ARG A 67 11.80 23.46 -2.57
N LEU A 68 11.76 22.32 -3.27
CA LEU A 68 11.35 22.28 -4.68
C LEU A 68 9.89 22.71 -4.84
N LEU A 69 8.99 22.15 -4.05
CA LEU A 69 7.57 22.51 -4.10
C LEU A 69 7.34 23.96 -3.70
N LEU A 70 8.09 24.48 -2.72
CA LEU A 70 8.01 25.89 -2.35
C LEU A 70 8.45 26.82 -3.48
N ALA A 71 9.52 26.47 -4.20
CA ALA A 71 9.98 27.24 -5.35
C ALA A 71 8.93 27.29 -6.46
N GLU A 72 8.31 26.15 -6.79
CA GLU A 72 7.22 26.07 -7.77
C GLU A 72 6.01 26.94 -7.37
N VAL A 73 5.58 26.88 -6.11
CA VAL A 73 4.48 27.71 -5.60
C VAL A 73 4.83 29.21 -5.62
N GLN A 74 6.12 29.57 -5.52
CA GLN A 74 6.61 30.94 -5.66
C GLN A 74 6.75 31.41 -7.12
N GLY A 75 6.42 30.55 -8.10
CA GLY A 75 6.58 30.86 -9.52
C GLY A 75 8.05 30.89 -9.98
N LYS A 76 8.96 30.30 -9.21
CA LYS A 76 10.35 30.12 -9.61
C LYS A 76 10.46 28.81 -10.37
N GLU A 77 10.87 28.89 -11.63
CA GLU A 77 11.12 27.67 -12.40
C GLU A 77 12.23 26.84 -11.74
N THR A 78 11.89 25.58 -11.44
CA THR A 78 12.86 24.64 -10.88
C THR A 78 13.76 24.14 -12.01
N PRO A 79 15.10 24.37 -11.93
CA PRO A 79 16.03 23.89 -12.94
C PRO A 79 15.94 22.38 -13.13
N PHE A 80 16.18 21.92 -14.36
CA PHE A 80 16.18 20.49 -14.68
C PHE A 80 17.12 19.68 -13.76
N SER A 81 18.32 20.22 -13.47
CA SER A 81 19.29 19.60 -12.57
C SER A 81 18.73 19.38 -11.17
N SER A 82 17.96 20.33 -10.64
CA SER A 82 17.32 20.20 -9.34
C SER A 82 16.25 19.11 -9.35
N ARG A 83 15.45 19.02 -10.42
CA ARG A 83 14.47 17.93 -10.58
C ARG A 83 15.15 16.57 -10.71
N GLN A 84 16.28 16.50 -11.44
CA GLN A 84 17.07 15.28 -11.59
C GLN A 84 17.63 14.78 -10.25
N SER A 85 17.94 15.67 -9.30
CA SER A 85 18.41 15.30 -7.96
C SER A 85 17.35 14.60 -7.10
N LEU A 86 16.07 14.56 -7.53
CA LEU A 86 15.05 13.72 -6.90
C LEU A 86 15.26 12.23 -7.21
N LEU A 87 15.95 11.89 -8.30
CA LEU A 87 16.14 10.49 -8.71
C LEU A 87 16.81 9.63 -7.63
N PRO A 88 18.02 9.99 -7.14
CA PRO A 88 18.65 9.21 -6.08
C PRO A 88 17.81 9.19 -4.80
N LEU A 89 17.23 10.31 -4.40
CA LEU A 89 16.39 10.40 -3.22
C LEU A 89 15.20 9.42 -3.28
N PHE A 90 14.48 9.41 -4.38
CA PHE A 90 13.31 8.54 -4.54
C PHE A 90 13.71 7.07 -4.73
N SER A 91 14.85 6.81 -5.38
CA SER A 91 15.40 5.45 -5.48
C SER A 91 15.77 4.89 -4.10
N ASP A 92 16.36 5.71 -3.25
CA ASP A 92 16.67 5.31 -1.87
C ASP A 92 15.39 4.98 -1.10
N TYR A 93 14.37 5.83 -1.16
CA TYR A 93 13.08 5.55 -0.51
C TYR A 93 12.41 4.28 -1.04
N GLN A 94 12.45 4.04 -2.36
CA GLN A 94 11.89 2.81 -2.94
C GLN A 94 12.64 1.55 -2.51
N ALA A 95 13.96 1.64 -2.29
CA ALA A 95 14.77 0.51 -1.85
C ALA A 95 14.41 0.04 -0.42
N TYR A 96 13.92 0.94 0.43
CA TYR A 96 13.55 0.62 1.82
C TYR A 96 12.18 -0.04 1.97
N VAL A 97 11.30 0.07 0.98
CA VAL A 97 9.92 -0.45 1.08
C VAL A 97 9.62 -1.38 -0.09
N THR A 98 9.56 -2.66 0.23
CA THR A 98 9.18 -3.69 -0.75
C THR A 98 7.75 -3.49 -1.22
N GLY A 99 7.53 -3.54 -2.53
CA GLY A 99 6.20 -3.45 -3.15
C GLY A 99 5.82 -2.07 -3.66
N ILE A 100 6.65 -1.04 -3.47
CA ILE A 100 6.47 0.25 -4.13
C ILE A 100 7.06 0.17 -5.54
N LYS A 101 6.21 0.39 -6.55
CA LYS A 101 6.60 0.37 -7.95
C LYS A 101 7.16 1.71 -8.41
N SER A 102 6.52 2.80 -8.02
CA SER A 102 6.93 4.16 -8.39
C SER A 102 6.55 5.17 -7.32
N LEU A 103 7.31 6.25 -7.28
CA LEU A 103 6.99 7.47 -6.55
C LEU A 103 6.96 8.61 -7.56
N GLU A 104 5.86 9.35 -7.59
CA GLU A 104 5.64 10.43 -8.54
C GLU A 104 5.29 11.70 -7.79
N LEU A 105 6.00 12.78 -8.08
CA LEU A 105 5.79 14.07 -7.45
C LEU A 105 5.18 15.05 -8.46
N TYR A 106 4.11 15.71 -8.05
CA TYR A 106 3.38 16.69 -8.86
C TYR A 106 3.33 18.05 -8.15
N THR A 107 3.31 19.11 -8.94
CA THR A 107 3.09 20.47 -8.44
C THR A 107 1.63 20.68 -8.02
N ASN A 108 1.36 21.83 -7.42
CA ASN A 108 -0.01 22.25 -7.12
C ASN A 108 -0.86 22.49 -8.39
N ASP A 109 -0.23 22.76 -9.53
CA ASP A 109 -0.85 22.90 -10.84
C ASP A 109 -0.93 21.58 -11.63
N TYR A 110 -0.80 20.45 -10.92
CA TYR A 110 -0.91 19.08 -11.44
C TYR A 110 0.19 18.67 -12.44
N ARG A 111 1.23 19.49 -12.65
CA ARG A 111 2.37 19.14 -13.49
C ARG A 111 3.28 18.16 -12.78
N ARG A 112 3.77 17.15 -13.49
CA ARG A 112 4.73 16.21 -12.92
C ARG A 112 6.11 16.84 -12.75
N LEU A 113 6.63 16.79 -11.54
CA LEU A 113 8.01 17.17 -11.24
C LEU A 113 8.95 15.98 -11.34
N PHE A 114 8.47 14.80 -10.95
CA PHE A 114 9.22 13.55 -10.97
C PHE A 114 8.28 12.34 -11.17
N PRO A 115 8.66 11.32 -11.96
CA PRO A 115 9.76 11.32 -12.92
C PRO A 115 9.56 12.35 -14.05
N LEU A 116 10.67 12.66 -14.72
CA LEU A 116 10.67 13.74 -15.74
C LEU A 116 9.94 13.30 -17.01
N ASN A 117 8.65 13.55 -17.08
CA ASN A 117 7.84 13.44 -18.28
C ASN A 117 6.70 14.48 -18.22
N GLU A 118 5.98 14.66 -19.33
CA GLU A 118 4.95 15.69 -19.47
C GLU A 118 3.55 15.26 -19.01
N THR A 119 3.40 14.11 -18.38
CA THR A 119 2.10 13.61 -17.90
C THR A 119 1.59 14.47 -16.76
N GLN A 120 0.33 14.89 -16.81
CA GLN A 120 -0.31 15.61 -15.72
C GLN A 120 -1.04 14.65 -14.78
N LEU A 121 -1.21 15.06 -13.53
CA LEU A 121 -1.94 14.27 -12.53
C LEU A 121 -3.40 14.02 -12.97
N ILE A 122 -4.04 15.03 -13.55
CA ILE A 122 -5.42 14.97 -14.04
C ILE A 122 -5.61 14.00 -15.22
N ASP A 123 -4.54 13.65 -15.94
CA ASP A 123 -4.57 12.64 -17.01
C ASP A 123 -4.42 11.21 -16.46
N THR A 124 -4.02 11.10 -15.19
CA THR A 124 -3.72 9.82 -14.55
C THR A 124 -4.85 9.35 -13.64
N ILE A 125 -5.49 10.28 -12.94
CA ILE A 125 -6.55 10.01 -11.97
C ILE A 125 -7.69 11.02 -12.09
N ASP A 126 -8.89 10.59 -11.68
CA ASP A 126 -10.08 11.45 -11.68
C ASP A 126 -9.97 12.56 -10.63
N SER A 127 -10.59 13.70 -10.92
CA SER A 127 -10.62 14.88 -10.05
C SER A 127 -11.23 14.60 -8.66
N GLU A 128 -12.07 13.59 -8.55
CA GLU A 128 -12.66 13.15 -7.27
C GLU A 128 -11.58 12.73 -6.28
N TRP A 129 -10.56 12.01 -6.71
CA TRP A 129 -9.45 11.56 -5.86
C TRP A 129 -8.54 12.72 -5.43
N ILE A 130 -8.34 13.69 -6.33
CA ILE A 130 -7.62 14.93 -5.99
C ILE A 130 -8.37 15.71 -4.91
N ASN A 131 -9.69 15.81 -5.03
CA ASN A 131 -10.52 16.44 -4.02
C ASN A 131 -10.47 15.68 -2.69
N ALA A 132 -10.54 14.34 -2.72
CA ALA A 132 -10.38 13.52 -1.52
C ALA A 132 -9.03 13.75 -0.83
N ALA A 133 -7.93 13.84 -1.59
CA ALA A 133 -6.60 14.14 -1.04
C ALA A 133 -6.53 15.56 -0.44
N ASN A 134 -7.22 16.53 -1.03
CA ASN A 134 -7.31 17.89 -0.49
C ASN A 134 -8.06 17.93 0.83
N TRP A 135 -9.17 17.21 0.94
CA TRP A 135 -9.93 17.07 2.20
C TRP A 135 -9.14 16.32 3.26
N GLY A 136 -8.34 15.33 2.87
CA GLY A 136 -7.50 14.53 3.75
C GLY A 136 -6.34 15.29 4.41
N LYS A 137 -6.06 16.54 3.99
CA LYS A 137 -5.05 17.44 4.59
C LYS A 137 -3.69 16.78 4.83
N GLY A 138 -3.22 15.96 3.89
CA GLY A 138 -1.95 15.25 3.99
C GLY A 138 -2.05 13.79 4.43
N SER A 139 -3.25 13.28 4.65
CA SER A 139 -3.47 11.83 4.77
C SER A 139 -3.30 11.14 3.41
N LEU A 140 -2.87 9.88 3.43
CA LEU A 140 -2.78 9.06 2.23
C LEU A 140 -4.19 8.58 1.83
N VAL A 141 -4.58 8.83 0.59
CA VAL A 141 -5.85 8.40 0.01
C VAL A 141 -5.59 7.26 -0.96
N TRP A 142 -6.19 6.10 -0.73
CA TRP A 142 -6.11 4.95 -1.61
C TRP A 142 -7.12 5.08 -2.74
N ILE A 143 -6.64 5.10 -3.97
CA ILE A 143 -7.46 5.29 -5.19
C ILE A 143 -8.04 3.96 -5.65
N GLY A 144 -7.22 2.90 -5.61
CA GLY A 144 -7.58 1.57 -6.09
C GLY A 144 -6.60 1.07 -7.15
N ILE A 145 -7.04 0.12 -7.95
CA ILE A 145 -6.21 -0.53 -8.97
C ILE A 145 -5.93 0.45 -10.12
N ASP A 146 -4.65 0.54 -10.55
CA ASP A 146 -4.26 1.33 -11.72
C ASP A 146 -4.92 0.75 -12.97
N PRO A 147 -5.72 1.54 -13.71
CA PRO A 147 -6.34 1.08 -14.96
C PRO A 147 -5.33 0.62 -16.02
N ARG A 148 -4.09 1.12 -15.95
CA ARG A 148 -3.00 0.78 -16.89
C ARG A 148 -2.24 -0.48 -16.48
N ASP A 149 -2.29 -0.82 -15.19
CA ASP A 149 -1.61 -2.00 -14.64
C ASP A 149 -2.41 -2.62 -13.50
N PRO A 150 -3.19 -3.68 -13.77
CA PRO A 150 -4.05 -4.34 -12.79
C PRO A 150 -3.29 -4.96 -11.59
N SER A 151 -1.98 -5.06 -11.65
CA SER A 151 -1.13 -5.55 -10.54
C SER A 151 -0.72 -4.44 -9.56
N THR A 152 -1.08 -3.19 -9.85
CA THR A 152 -0.66 -2.01 -9.09
C THR A 152 -1.87 -1.33 -8.46
N VAL A 153 -1.72 -0.91 -7.22
CA VAL A 153 -2.68 -0.08 -6.49
C VAL A 153 -2.10 1.32 -6.35
N LEU A 154 -2.90 2.33 -6.66
CA LEU A 154 -2.52 3.73 -6.58
C LEU A 154 -2.96 4.33 -5.25
N ALA A 155 -2.11 5.17 -4.69
CA ALA A 155 -2.45 6.03 -3.58
C ALA A 155 -1.92 7.45 -3.80
N LEU A 156 -2.64 8.45 -3.30
CA LEU A 156 -2.34 9.86 -3.45
C LEU A 156 -2.26 10.54 -2.09
N ARG A 157 -1.25 11.37 -1.93
CA ARG A 157 -1.07 12.23 -0.75
C ARG A 157 -0.91 13.68 -1.20
N ARG A 158 -1.68 14.58 -0.62
CA ARG A 158 -1.39 16.00 -0.74
C ARG A 158 -0.18 16.35 0.12
N VAL A 159 0.80 17.03 -0.47
CA VAL A 159 1.99 17.52 0.24
C VAL A 159 1.71 18.95 0.71
N SER A 160 1.73 19.16 2.02
CA SER A 160 1.57 20.47 2.63
C SER A 160 2.95 21.10 2.87
N LEU A 161 3.07 22.41 2.58
CA LEU A 161 4.31 23.15 2.81
C LEU A 161 4.43 23.54 4.28
N LEU A 162 5.51 23.08 4.92
CA LEU A 162 5.75 23.30 6.34
C LEU A 162 5.99 24.79 6.66
N ASP A 163 6.66 25.51 5.74
CA ASP A 163 7.01 26.95 5.90
C ASP A 163 5.87 27.91 5.55
N ARG A 164 4.72 27.38 5.05
CA ARG A 164 3.58 28.20 4.60
C ARG A 164 2.26 27.79 5.24
N TRP A 165 2.25 27.63 6.54
CA TRP A 165 1.00 27.32 7.30
C TRP A 165 0.25 26.11 6.74
N PHE A 166 1.00 25.08 6.31
CA PHE A 166 0.43 23.86 5.72
C PHE A 166 -0.41 24.10 4.46
N SER A 167 -0.11 25.17 3.70
CA SER A 167 -0.71 25.36 2.37
C SER A 167 -0.34 24.22 1.43
N SER A 168 -1.13 24.02 0.36
CA SER A 168 -0.83 23.00 -0.63
C SER A 168 0.47 23.32 -1.36
N GLY A 169 1.40 22.37 -1.39
CA GLY A 169 2.63 22.44 -2.18
C GLY A 169 2.57 21.61 -3.45
N GLY A 170 1.81 20.52 -3.40
CA GLY A 170 1.70 19.59 -4.51
C GLY A 170 1.15 18.23 -4.07
N TYR A 171 1.40 17.21 -4.88
CA TYR A 171 0.88 15.87 -4.67
C TYR A 171 1.96 14.81 -4.85
N LEU A 172 1.95 13.81 -3.99
CA LEU A 172 2.78 12.62 -4.09
C LEU A 172 1.87 11.42 -4.40
N MET A 173 2.13 10.77 -5.54
CA MET A 173 1.46 9.53 -5.95
C MET A 173 2.43 8.35 -5.78
N VAL A 174 1.91 7.25 -5.29
CA VAL A 174 2.65 6.01 -5.06
C VAL A 174 1.85 4.81 -5.57
#